data_8ea73f6eaaf86dcf950c6fad9e823d21
#
_entry.id   8ea73f6eaaf86dcf950c6fad9e823d21
#
_cell.length_a   1.000
_cell.length_b   1.000
_cell.length_c   1.000
_cell.angle_alpha   90.00
_cell.angle_beta   90.00
_cell.angle_gamma   90.00
#
_symmetry.space_group_name_H-M   'P 1'
#
loop_
_entity.id
_entity.type
_entity.pdbx_description
1 polymer ?
#
loop_
_entity_poly.entity_id
_entity_poly.type
_entity_poly.pdbx_seq_one_letter_code
_entity_poly.pdbx_strand_id
1 'polypeptide(L)'
;MGQPALIGGLVMGVLSALPLINTANLCCCLWVVAGGAVAAYLLQQNQTQPITPGDGALVGLFAGLIGAGVYFVISIPISILLEPMQRAMVQRTLEMSGSMPPALREMLQNYGEPRTAVGFVGRAFLRLIGFFFMLCIGSVFSTLGGLLGAAIFKKSPPPLAQM
;
A
#
# COMPACT_ATOMS: atom_id res chain seq x y z
N MET A 1 -17.81 10.83 -2.19
CA MET A 1 -16.52 10.40 -1.58
C MET A 1 -16.12 8.96 -1.94
N GLY A 2 -17.06 8.00 -2.04
CA GLY A 2 -16.70 6.60 -2.29
C GLY A 2 -15.92 6.33 -3.59
N GLN A 3 -16.40 6.85 -4.72
CA GLN A 3 -15.77 6.60 -6.03
C GLN A 3 -14.33 7.12 -6.14
N PRO A 4 -13.99 8.36 -5.73
CA PRO A 4 -12.61 8.83 -5.70
C PRO A 4 -11.69 8.01 -4.80
N ALA A 5 -12.18 7.63 -3.60
CA ALA A 5 -11.43 6.79 -2.67
C ALA A 5 -11.17 5.39 -3.24
N LEU A 6 -12.14 4.82 -3.96
CA LEU A 6 -12.02 3.51 -4.57
C LEU A 6 -10.96 3.52 -5.69
N ILE A 7 -10.97 4.52 -6.56
CA ILE A 7 -9.98 4.64 -7.63
C ILE A 7 -8.58 4.88 -7.06
N GLY A 8 -8.42 5.81 -6.11
CA GLY A 8 -7.14 6.05 -5.45
C GLY A 8 -6.61 4.82 -4.71
N GLY A 9 -7.49 4.08 -4.03
CA GLY A 9 -7.15 2.83 -3.35
C GLY A 9 -6.76 1.71 -4.32
N LEU A 10 -7.47 1.57 -5.44
CA LEU A 10 -7.10 0.60 -6.49
C LEU A 10 -5.71 0.90 -7.07
N VAL A 11 -5.45 2.15 -7.43
CA VAL A 11 -4.14 2.56 -7.95
C VAL A 11 -3.04 2.24 -6.94
N MET A 12 -3.22 2.64 -5.68
CA MET A 12 -2.28 2.34 -4.60
C MET A 12 -2.07 0.83 -4.42
N GLY A 13 -3.16 0.06 -4.30
CA GLY A 13 -3.12 -1.37 -4.01
C GLY A 13 -2.46 -2.18 -5.12
N VAL A 14 -2.80 -1.90 -6.38
CA VAL A 14 -2.21 -2.58 -7.55
C VAL A 14 -0.72 -2.25 -7.69
N LEU A 15 -0.34 -0.96 -7.63
CA LEU A 15 1.05 -0.56 -7.75
C LEU A 15 1.91 -1.10 -6.61
N SER A 16 1.38 -1.13 -5.39
CA SER A 16 2.07 -1.69 -4.23
C SER A 16 2.19 -3.22 -4.26
N ALA A 17 1.32 -3.92 -5.00
CA ALA A 17 1.36 -5.38 -5.13
C ALA A 17 2.44 -5.86 -6.11
N LEU A 18 2.90 -5.02 -7.04
CA LEU A 18 3.91 -5.38 -8.02
C LEU A 18 5.33 -5.29 -7.42
N PRO A 19 6.11 -6.37 -7.39
CA PRO A 19 7.37 -6.44 -6.63
C PRO A 19 8.42 -5.44 -7.10
N LEU A 20 8.54 -5.19 -8.41
CA LEU A 20 9.47 -4.20 -8.96
C LEU A 20 9.06 -2.77 -8.60
N ILE A 21 7.77 -2.48 -8.66
CA ILE A 21 7.22 -1.15 -8.39
C ILE A 21 7.17 -0.89 -6.88
N ASN A 22 6.96 -1.95 -6.08
CA ASN A 22 6.95 -1.86 -4.62
C ASN A 22 8.30 -1.39 -4.04
N THR A 23 9.41 -1.55 -4.76
CA THR A 23 10.71 -1.02 -4.33
C THR A 23 10.67 0.50 -4.12
N ALA A 24 9.84 1.24 -4.87
CA ALA A 24 9.64 2.67 -4.68
C ALA A 24 8.87 3.00 -3.37
N ASN A 25 8.13 2.05 -2.80
CA ASN A 25 7.50 2.23 -1.48
C ASN A 25 8.52 2.22 -0.34
N LEU A 26 9.72 1.66 -0.52
CA LEU A 26 10.82 1.75 0.43
C LEU A 26 11.34 3.19 0.57
N CYS A 27 11.18 4.01 -0.49
CA CYS A 27 11.49 5.43 -0.48
C CYS A 27 10.24 6.27 -0.14
N CYS A 28 9.85 6.34 1.14
CA CYS A 28 8.80 7.21 1.65
C CYS A 28 7.36 6.86 1.24
N CYS A 29 7.03 5.59 1.05
CA CYS A 29 5.66 5.13 0.72
C CYS A 29 5.05 5.89 -0.48
N LEU A 30 5.86 6.15 -1.51
CA LEU A 30 5.53 7.01 -2.64
C LEU A 30 4.17 6.68 -3.27
N TRP A 31 3.91 5.40 -3.52
CA TRP A 31 2.65 4.95 -4.14
C TRP A 31 1.45 5.12 -3.22
N VAL A 32 1.67 5.03 -1.92
CA VAL A 32 0.63 5.21 -0.90
C VAL A 32 0.21 6.68 -0.84
N VAL A 33 1.18 7.58 -0.80
CA VAL A 33 0.95 9.04 -0.85
C VAL A 33 0.31 9.45 -2.18
N ALA A 34 0.82 8.91 -3.30
CA ALA A 34 0.26 9.18 -4.63
C ALA A 34 -1.21 8.74 -4.74
N GLY A 35 -1.56 7.55 -4.21
CA GLY A 35 -2.94 7.07 -4.19
C GLY A 35 -3.89 7.99 -3.44
N GLY A 36 -3.47 8.50 -2.28
CA GLY A 36 -4.23 9.49 -1.50
C GLY A 36 -4.39 10.82 -2.26
N ALA A 37 -3.32 11.29 -2.91
CA ALA A 37 -3.35 12.51 -3.73
C ALA A 37 -4.29 12.38 -4.94
N VAL A 38 -4.25 11.22 -5.62
CA VAL A 38 -5.17 10.91 -6.73
C VAL A 38 -6.63 10.90 -6.25
N ALA A 39 -6.90 10.29 -5.09
CA ALA A 39 -8.24 10.31 -4.51
C ALA A 39 -8.74 11.73 -4.23
N ALA A 40 -7.89 12.60 -3.67
CA ALA A 40 -8.23 14.01 -3.43
C ALA A 40 -8.40 14.79 -4.74
N TYR A 41 -7.56 14.55 -5.75
CA TYR A 41 -7.71 15.13 -7.08
C TYR A 41 -9.05 14.79 -7.71
N LEU A 42 -9.43 13.51 -7.72
CA LEU A 42 -10.71 13.06 -8.27
C LEU A 42 -11.90 13.60 -7.47
N LEU A 43 -11.76 13.72 -6.15
CA LEU A 43 -12.79 14.34 -5.32
C LEU A 43 -12.98 15.81 -5.72
N GLN A 44 -11.88 16.57 -5.91
CA GLN A 44 -11.95 17.96 -6.36
C GLN A 44 -12.56 18.11 -7.76
N GLN A 45 -12.27 17.16 -8.66
CA GLN A 45 -12.87 17.18 -10.01
C GLN A 45 -14.39 17.04 -9.98
N ASN A 46 -14.89 16.20 -9.06
CA ASN A 46 -16.31 15.92 -8.91
C ASN A 46 -17.08 16.99 -8.09
N GLN A 47 -16.38 18.03 -7.59
CA GLN A 47 -16.98 19.11 -6.83
C GLN A 47 -16.78 20.46 -7.52
N THR A 48 -17.81 21.31 -7.47
CA THR A 48 -17.76 22.68 -7.99
C THR A 48 -17.05 23.64 -7.04
N GLN A 49 -17.14 23.34 -5.73
CA GLN A 49 -16.47 24.12 -4.69
C GLN A 49 -15.09 23.55 -4.34
N PRO A 50 -14.17 24.36 -3.83
CA PRO A 50 -12.88 23.87 -3.36
C PRO A 50 -13.09 22.91 -2.17
N ILE A 51 -12.43 21.74 -2.24
CA ILE A 51 -12.45 20.78 -1.13
C ILE A 51 -11.66 21.32 0.06
N THR A 52 -12.11 20.98 1.25
CA THR A 52 -11.40 21.32 2.48
C THR A 52 -10.22 20.34 2.71
N PRO A 53 -9.19 20.73 3.49
CA PRO A 53 -8.15 19.78 3.91
C PRO A 53 -8.73 18.55 4.62
N GLY A 54 -9.81 18.71 5.38
CA GLY A 54 -10.51 17.60 6.04
C GLY A 54 -11.11 16.61 5.04
N ASP A 55 -11.70 17.10 3.94
CA ASP A 55 -12.23 16.22 2.89
C ASP A 55 -11.11 15.45 2.20
N GLY A 56 -9.97 16.10 1.96
CA GLY A 56 -8.77 15.47 1.42
C GLY A 56 -8.23 14.39 2.35
N ALA A 57 -8.15 14.66 3.66
CA ALA A 57 -7.72 13.69 4.66
C ALA A 57 -8.65 12.47 4.70
N LEU A 58 -9.96 12.69 4.73
CA LEU A 58 -10.95 11.61 4.77
C LEU A 58 -10.92 10.74 3.51
N VAL A 59 -10.88 11.34 2.32
CA VAL A 59 -10.82 10.57 1.07
C VAL A 59 -9.52 9.81 0.95
N GLY A 60 -8.39 10.40 1.42
CA GLY A 60 -7.10 9.73 1.51
C GLY A 60 -7.12 8.55 2.49
N LEU A 61 -7.72 8.71 3.67
CA LEU A 61 -7.90 7.65 4.64
C LEU A 61 -8.67 6.45 4.04
N PHE A 62 -9.82 6.71 3.42
CA PHE A 62 -10.60 5.66 2.76
C PHE A 62 -9.84 5.01 1.61
N ALA A 63 -9.09 5.78 0.81
CA ALA A 63 -8.23 5.23 -0.24
C ALA A 63 -7.15 4.32 0.35
N GLY A 64 -6.54 4.68 1.48
CA GLY A 64 -5.57 3.86 2.18
C GLY A 64 -6.13 2.53 2.68
N LEU A 65 -7.33 2.55 3.29
CA LEU A 65 -8.01 1.34 3.75
C LEU A 65 -8.39 0.40 2.59
N ILE A 66 -8.97 0.96 1.53
CA ILE A 66 -9.33 0.20 0.32
C ILE A 66 -8.06 -0.36 -0.34
N GLY A 67 -7.00 0.46 -0.47
CA GLY A 67 -5.74 0.07 -1.08
C GLY A 67 -5.04 -1.06 -0.33
N ALA A 68 -5.07 -1.05 1.01
CA ALA A 68 -4.54 -2.15 1.82
C ALA A 68 -5.33 -3.46 1.59
N GLY A 69 -6.66 -3.39 1.48
CA GLY A 69 -7.49 -4.55 1.14
C GLY A 69 -7.19 -5.09 -0.26
N VAL A 70 -7.10 -4.22 -1.25
CA VAL A 70 -6.75 -4.58 -2.64
C VAL A 70 -5.36 -5.21 -2.70
N TYR A 71 -4.38 -4.58 -2.05
CA TYR A 71 -3.02 -5.13 -1.93
C TYR A 71 -3.03 -6.54 -1.34
N PHE A 72 -3.77 -6.75 -0.25
CA PHE A 72 -3.86 -8.06 0.41
C PHE A 72 -4.42 -9.13 -0.54
N VAL A 73 -5.53 -8.84 -1.22
CA VAL A 73 -6.17 -9.77 -2.16
C VAL A 73 -5.25 -10.09 -3.34
N ILE A 74 -4.62 -9.08 -3.95
CA ILE A 74 -3.76 -9.24 -5.11
C ILE A 74 -2.43 -9.91 -4.73
N SER A 75 -1.91 -9.67 -3.53
CA SER A 75 -0.65 -10.25 -3.07
C SER A 75 -0.70 -11.78 -2.95
N ILE A 76 -1.90 -12.37 -2.75
CA ILE A 76 -2.07 -13.82 -2.62
C ILE A 76 -1.70 -14.54 -3.94
N PRO A 77 -2.35 -14.27 -5.09
CA PRO A 77 -2.02 -14.94 -6.34
C PRO A 77 -0.60 -14.59 -6.83
N ILE A 78 -0.16 -13.34 -6.64
CA ILE A 78 1.20 -12.94 -7.00
C ILE A 78 2.24 -13.73 -6.20
N SER A 79 2.04 -13.94 -4.90
CA SER A 79 2.97 -14.71 -4.08
C SER A 79 3.07 -16.16 -4.51
N ILE A 80 1.97 -16.76 -4.95
CA ILE A 80 1.95 -18.15 -5.47
C ILE A 80 2.73 -18.23 -6.79
N LEU A 81 2.50 -17.28 -7.68
CA LEU A 81 3.16 -17.24 -9.00
C LEU A 81 4.66 -17.01 -8.89
N LEU A 82 5.08 -16.17 -7.93
CA LEU A 82 6.48 -15.80 -7.74
C LEU A 82 7.21 -16.68 -6.71
N GLU A 83 6.55 -17.71 -6.17
CA GLU A 83 7.15 -18.62 -5.18
C GLU A 83 8.50 -19.20 -5.60
N PRO A 84 8.69 -19.70 -6.85
CA PRO A 84 9.99 -20.24 -7.27
C PRO A 84 11.10 -19.18 -7.27
N MET A 85 10.78 -17.95 -7.65
CA MET A 85 11.74 -16.85 -7.67
C MET A 85 12.10 -16.40 -6.25
N GLN A 86 11.14 -16.36 -5.35
CA GLN A 86 11.36 -16.02 -3.93
C GLN A 86 12.25 -17.06 -3.24
N ARG A 87 12.04 -18.36 -3.52
CA ARG A 87 12.91 -19.44 -3.01
C ARG A 87 14.35 -19.31 -3.51
N ALA A 88 14.54 -19.02 -4.80
CA ALA A 88 15.87 -18.80 -5.37
C ALA A 88 16.57 -17.59 -4.71
N MET A 89 15.84 -16.50 -4.42
CA MET A 89 16.39 -15.35 -3.71
C MET A 89 16.78 -15.69 -2.27
N VAL A 90 15.94 -16.41 -1.53
CA VAL A 90 16.24 -16.85 -0.15
C VAL A 90 17.49 -17.73 -0.15
N GLN A 91 17.60 -18.70 -1.05
CA GLN A 91 18.79 -19.56 -1.17
C GLN A 91 20.06 -18.75 -1.44
N ARG A 92 20.02 -17.82 -2.39
CA ARG A 92 21.17 -16.93 -2.66
C ARG A 92 21.55 -16.09 -1.45
N THR A 93 20.56 -15.58 -0.72
CA THR A 93 20.81 -14.80 0.49
C THR A 93 21.47 -15.66 1.57
N LEU A 94 21.05 -16.92 1.74
CA LEU A 94 21.64 -17.87 2.68
C LEU A 94 23.08 -18.23 2.29
N GLU A 95 23.37 -18.38 0.99
CA GLU A 95 24.72 -18.67 0.47
C GLU A 95 25.67 -17.48 0.65
N MET A 96 25.17 -16.25 0.42
CA MET A 96 25.99 -15.04 0.56
C MET A 96 26.24 -14.63 2.00
N SER A 97 25.41 -15.08 2.94
CA SER A 97 25.43 -14.67 4.35
C SER A 97 26.14 -15.70 5.24
N GLY A 98 27.43 -15.94 4.97
CA GLY A 98 28.24 -16.89 5.75
C GLY A 98 28.33 -16.61 7.27
N SER A 99 27.97 -15.40 7.73
CA SER A 99 28.03 -14.94 9.12
C SER A 99 26.67 -14.67 9.76
N MET A 100 25.59 -15.20 9.18
CA MET A 100 24.23 -14.95 9.69
C MET A 100 23.98 -15.68 11.02
N PRO A 101 23.35 -15.02 12.04
CA PRO A 101 22.99 -15.65 13.29
C PRO A 101 22.12 -16.90 13.06
N PRO A 102 22.33 -18.01 13.83
CA PRO A 102 21.64 -19.28 13.62
C PRO A 102 20.11 -19.13 13.66
N ALA A 103 19.59 -18.32 14.57
CA ALA A 103 18.15 -18.06 14.71
C ALA A 103 17.53 -17.44 13.43
N LEU A 104 18.23 -16.51 12.78
CA LEU A 104 17.77 -15.89 11.53
C LEU A 104 17.84 -16.86 10.35
N ARG A 105 18.85 -17.71 10.33
CA ARG A 105 19.03 -18.76 9.32
C ARG A 105 17.90 -19.79 9.40
N GLU A 106 17.59 -20.25 10.61
CA GLU A 106 16.47 -21.17 10.86
C GLU A 106 15.11 -20.56 10.50
N MET A 107 14.90 -19.29 10.82
CA MET A 107 13.69 -18.56 10.46
C MET A 107 13.54 -18.46 8.92
N LEU A 108 14.58 -18.17 8.18
CA LEU A 108 14.59 -18.11 6.72
C LEU A 108 14.38 -19.49 6.07
N GLN A 109 14.97 -20.54 6.62
CA GLN A 109 14.78 -21.92 6.16
C GLN A 109 13.32 -22.36 6.37
N ASN A 110 12.76 -22.11 7.55
CA ASN A 110 11.37 -22.44 7.86
C ASN A 110 10.38 -21.63 7.00
N TYR A 111 10.75 -20.42 6.59
CA TYR A 111 9.95 -19.61 5.67
C TYR A 111 9.92 -20.21 4.24
N GLY A 112 10.98 -20.91 3.83
CA GLY A 112 11.09 -21.57 2.54
C GLY A 112 10.38 -22.94 2.44
N GLU A 113 10.01 -23.60 3.56
CA GLU A 113 9.40 -24.93 3.55
C GLU A 113 7.85 -24.88 3.63
N PRO A 114 7.15 -25.23 2.54
CA PRO A 114 5.70 -25.07 2.46
C PRO A 114 4.85 -26.19 3.05
N ARG A 115 5.43 -27.30 3.48
CA ARG A 115 4.70 -28.57 3.66
C ARG A 115 4.33 -28.96 5.09
N THR A 116 4.72 -28.21 6.10
CA THR A 116 4.30 -28.47 7.47
C THR A 116 3.09 -27.62 7.86
N ALA A 117 2.15 -28.17 8.61
CA ALA A 117 0.99 -27.43 9.15
C ALA A 117 1.45 -26.18 9.93
N VAL A 118 2.57 -26.27 10.64
CA VAL A 118 3.21 -25.17 11.35
C VAL A 118 3.69 -24.08 10.39
N GLY A 119 4.26 -24.45 9.23
CA GLY A 119 4.68 -23.50 8.20
C GLY A 119 3.50 -22.76 7.52
N PHE A 120 2.34 -23.41 7.38
CA PHE A 120 1.12 -22.78 6.85
C PHE A 120 0.55 -21.77 7.86
N VAL A 121 0.39 -22.16 9.11
CA VAL A 121 -0.14 -21.27 10.17
C VAL A 121 0.80 -20.08 10.39
N GLY A 122 2.12 -20.31 10.45
CA GLY A 122 3.12 -19.25 10.59
C GLY A 122 3.06 -18.23 9.46
N ARG A 123 2.91 -18.70 8.20
CA ARG A 123 2.77 -17.80 7.04
C ARG A 123 1.46 -17.03 7.05
N ALA A 124 0.35 -17.66 7.43
CA ALA A 124 -0.93 -16.98 7.57
C ALA A 124 -0.85 -15.88 8.64
N PHE A 125 -0.20 -16.17 9.76
CA PHE A 125 0.00 -15.20 10.84
C PHE A 125 0.90 -14.03 10.41
N LEU A 126 2.02 -14.29 9.73
CA LEU A 126 2.89 -13.25 9.20
C LEU A 126 2.19 -12.40 8.13
N ARG A 127 1.33 -12.99 7.30
CA ARG A 127 0.50 -12.25 6.34
C ARG A 127 -0.50 -11.34 7.03
N LEU A 128 -1.13 -11.80 8.11
CA LEU A 128 -2.04 -10.96 8.90
C LEU A 128 -1.30 -9.80 9.54
N ILE A 129 -0.14 -10.04 10.14
CA ILE A 129 0.70 -8.96 10.69
C ILE A 129 1.08 -7.96 9.59
N GLY A 130 1.54 -8.45 8.45
CA GLY A 130 1.86 -7.60 7.29
C GLY A 130 0.67 -6.80 6.79
N PHE A 131 -0.53 -7.38 6.80
CA PHE A 131 -1.77 -6.68 6.45
C PHE A 131 -2.10 -5.56 7.43
N PHE A 132 -2.03 -5.83 8.76
CA PHE A 132 -2.26 -4.80 9.77
C PHE A 132 -1.22 -3.68 9.68
N PHE A 133 0.03 -4.02 9.46
CA PHE A 133 1.11 -3.05 9.26
C PHE A 133 0.85 -2.18 8.02
N MET A 134 0.45 -2.81 6.90
CA MET A 134 0.08 -2.09 5.68
C MET A 134 -1.16 -1.22 5.87
N LEU A 135 -2.14 -1.68 6.67
CA LEU A 135 -3.31 -0.87 7.05
C LEU A 135 -2.90 0.39 7.81
N CYS A 136 -2.03 0.27 8.81
CA CYS A 136 -1.57 1.42 9.59
C CYS A 136 -0.77 2.41 8.73
N ILE A 137 0.23 1.93 8.02
CA ILE A 137 1.05 2.76 7.13
C ILE A 137 0.20 3.34 6.00
N GLY A 138 -0.62 2.51 5.36
CA GLY A 138 -1.52 2.92 4.29
C GLY A 138 -2.46 4.04 4.73
N SER A 139 -3.06 3.91 5.91
CA SER A 139 -3.96 4.93 6.46
C SER A 139 -3.24 6.25 6.71
N VAL A 140 -2.08 6.22 7.36
CA VAL A 140 -1.32 7.44 7.70
C VAL A 140 -0.81 8.15 6.44
N PHE A 141 -0.08 7.44 5.60
CA PHE A 141 0.56 8.05 4.43
C PHE A 141 -0.43 8.42 3.33
N SER A 142 -1.50 7.65 3.14
CA SER A 142 -2.56 8.00 2.19
C SER A 142 -3.38 9.20 2.68
N THR A 143 -3.59 9.36 3.99
CA THR A 143 -4.18 10.56 4.58
C THR A 143 -3.32 11.79 4.32
N LEU A 144 -2.00 11.67 4.52
CA LEU A 144 -1.06 12.74 4.18
C LEU A 144 -1.09 13.06 2.68
N GLY A 145 -1.16 12.04 1.83
CA GLY A 145 -1.33 12.20 0.38
C GLY A 145 -2.61 12.93 0.03
N GLY A 146 -3.72 12.60 0.69
CA GLY A 146 -5.01 13.28 0.53
C GLY A 146 -4.99 14.74 0.97
N LEU A 147 -4.32 15.05 2.09
CA LEU A 147 -4.10 16.43 2.55
C LEU A 147 -3.27 17.22 1.53
N LEU A 148 -2.16 16.68 1.08
CA LEU A 148 -1.31 17.30 0.06
C LEU A 148 -2.07 17.49 -1.25
N GLY A 149 -2.83 16.49 -1.70
CA GLY A 149 -3.67 16.58 -2.88
C GLY A 149 -4.72 17.69 -2.77
N ALA A 150 -5.38 17.82 -1.62
CA ALA A 150 -6.33 18.90 -1.38
C ALA A 150 -5.67 20.27 -1.42
N ALA A 151 -4.44 20.41 -0.91
CA ALA A 151 -3.70 21.66 -0.94
C ALA A 151 -3.23 22.03 -2.36
N ILE A 152 -2.74 21.06 -3.14
CA ILE A 152 -2.16 21.26 -4.47
C ILE A 152 -3.26 21.48 -5.53
N PHE A 153 -4.35 20.70 -5.48
CA PHE A 153 -5.38 20.70 -6.51
C PHE A 153 -6.59 21.57 -6.16
N LYS A 154 -6.47 22.44 -5.16
CA LYS A 154 -7.53 23.35 -4.74
C LYS A 154 -8.00 24.24 -5.88
N LYS A 155 -9.28 24.18 -6.25
CA LYS A 155 -9.88 25.11 -7.21
C LYS A 155 -9.99 26.49 -6.57
N SER A 156 -9.79 27.54 -7.38
CA SER A 156 -10.14 28.90 -6.96
C SER A 156 -11.66 28.99 -6.74
N PRO A 157 -12.12 29.66 -5.66
CA PRO A 157 -13.54 29.88 -5.49
C PRO A 157 -14.11 30.65 -6.71
N PRO A 158 -15.32 30.33 -7.17
CA PRO A 158 -15.94 31.08 -8.25
C PRO A 158 -16.00 32.56 -7.87
N PRO A 159 -15.77 33.48 -8.82
CA PRO A 159 -15.88 34.90 -8.54
C PRO A 159 -17.30 35.16 -8.01
N LEU A 160 -17.38 35.80 -6.83
CA LEU A 160 -18.66 36.23 -6.28
C LEU A 160 -19.34 37.07 -7.36
N ALA A 161 -20.52 36.65 -7.80
CA ALA A 161 -21.31 37.48 -8.68
C ALA A 161 -21.50 38.83 -7.95
N GLN A 162 -20.84 39.84 -8.47
CA GLN A 162 -21.03 41.21 -7.98
C GLN A 162 -22.48 41.56 -8.32
N MET A 163 -23.36 41.45 -7.32
CA MET A 163 -24.69 42.08 -7.34
C MET A 163 -24.53 43.59 -7.12
#